data_35d99c19f999877349bb64bdfb90474e
#
_entry.id   35d99c19f999877349bb64bdfb90474e
#
_cell.length_a   1.000
_cell.length_b   1.000
_cell.length_c   1.000
_cell.angle_alpha   90.00
_cell.angle_beta   90.00
_cell.angle_gamma   90.00
#
_symmetry.space_group_name_H-M   'P 1'
#
loop_
_entity.id
_entity.type
_entity.pdbx_description
1 polymer ?
#
loop_
_entity_poly.entity_id
_entity_poly.type
_entity_poly.pdbx_seq_one_letter_code
_entity_poly.pdbx_strand_id
1 'polypeptide(L)'
;MIAIIGDIHGCYYTLIELYAKIKSEYKDIPIYTVGDLVDRGKYSLETIEYIKRKDIKFTPGNHDLMFTHFFESPGSIFARTWIHNDHGPTLAAYEFEPDKVWEHIELINNQPLMYNLDDCFITHAGFSTYYSKMF
;
A
#
# COMPACT_ATOMS: atom_id res chain seq x y z
N MET A 1 17.95 12.39 -3.83
CA MET A 1 17.28 11.48 -4.81
C MET A 1 16.53 10.40 -4.06
N ILE A 2 15.33 10.06 -4.50
CA ILE A 2 14.49 8.98 -3.98
C ILE A 2 13.88 8.20 -5.15
N ALA A 3 13.46 6.96 -4.89
CA ALA A 3 12.65 6.19 -5.84
C ALA A 3 11.22 6.12 -5.32
N ILE A 4 10.25 6.30 -6.22
CA ILE A 4 8.82 6.21 -5.89
C ILE A 4 8.19 5.15 -6.82
N ILE A 5 7.58 4.15 -6.21
CA ILE A 5 6.87 3.07 -6.91
C ILE A 5 5.36 3.39 -6.90
N GLY A 6 4.71 3.25 -8.03
CA GLY A 6 3.26 3.37 -8.16
C GLY A 6 2.50 2.22 -7.51
N ASP A 7 1.20 2.11 -7.84
CA ASP A 7 0.31 1.05 -7.38
C ASP A 7 0.88 -0.34 -7.65
N ILE A 8 0.81 -1.23 -6.66
CA ILE A 8 1.45 -2.55 -6.74
C ILE A 8 0.42 -3.67 -6.97
N HIS A 9 -0.74 -3.57 -6.32
CA HIS A 9 -1.87 -4.50 -6.51
C HIS A 9 -1.48 -5.98 -6.50
N GLY A 10 -0.81 -6.43 -5.45
CA GLY A 10 -0.45 -7.84 -5.28
C GLY A 10 0.53 -8.40 -6.33
N CYS A 11 1.23 -7.54 -7.08
CA CYS A 11 2.22 -7.93 -8.08
C CYS A 11 3.59 -8.18 -7.45
N TYR A 12 3.65 -9.14 -6.55
CA TYR A 12 4.82 -9.44 -5.71
C TYR A 12 6.11 -9.68 -6.51
N TYR A 13 6.04 -10.52 -7.55
CA TYR A 13 7.25 -10.85 -8.33
C TYR A 13 7.79 -9.65 -9.12
N THR A 14 6.89 -8.84 -9.67
CA THR A 14 7.28 -7.58 -10.34
C THR A 14 7.92 -6.60 -9.35
N LEU A 15 7.37 -6.52 -8.13
CA LEU A 15 7.94 -5.68 -7.06
C LEU A 15 9.37 -6.11 -6.70
N ILE A 16 9.62 -7.42 -6.56
CA ILE A 16 10.96 -7.95 -6.27
C ILE A 16 11.96 -7.56 -7.36
N GLU A 17 11.58 -7.76 -8.63
CA GLU A 17 12.44 -7.44 -9.77
C GLU A 17 12.73 -5.93 -9.85
N LEU A 18 11.70 -5.10 -9.66
CA LEU A 18 11.85 -3.65 -9.66
C LEU A 18 12.75 -3.17 -8.52
N TYR A 19 12.53 -3.70 -7.32
CA TYR A 19 13.37 -3.39 -6.16
C TYR A 19 14.85 -3.73 -6.42
N ALA A 20 15.11 -4.93 -6.93
CA ALA A 20 16.47 -5.37 -7.26
C ALA A 20 17.13 -4.45 -8.31
N LYS A 21 16.38 -4.06 -9.33
CA LYS A 21 16.85 -3.13 -10.37
C LYS A 21 17.17 -1.76 -9.79
N ILE A 22 16.30 -1.19 -8.96
CA ILE A 22 16.55 0.10 -8.31
C ILE A 22 17.84 0.01 -7.47
N LYS A 23 17.98 -1.03 -6.65
CA LYS A 23 19.14 -1.19 -5.77
C LYS A 23 20.44 -1.48 -6.53
N SER A 24 20.37 -2.08 -7.71
CA SER A 24 21.57 -2.31 -8.53
C SER A 24 22.12 -1.01 -9.14
N GLU A 25 21.22 -0.07 -9.48
CA GLU A 25 21.62 1.22 -10.06
C GLU A 25 21.88 2.29 -9.00
N TYR A 26 21.12 2.25 -7.89
CA TYR A 26 21.13 3.27 -6.83
C TYR A 26 21.18 2.60 -5.46
N LYS A 27 22.34 2.15 -5.05
CA LYS A 27 22.57 1.25 -3.91
C LYS A 27 21.89 1.70 -2.60
N ASP A 28 21.97 2.97 -2.26
CA ASP A 28 21.51 3.53 -0.98
C ASP A 28 20.30 4.45 -1.12
N ILE A 29 19.59 4.39 -2.26
CA ILE A 29 18.43 5.25 -2.50
C ILE A 29 17.26 4.85 -1.59
N PRO A 30 16.59 5.81 -0.91
CA PRO A 30 15.34 5.54 -0.23
C PRO A 30 14.24 5.20 -1.23
N ILE A 31 13.43 4.18 -0.90
CA ILE A 31 12.34 3.72 -1.74
C ILE A 31 11.01 3.94 -1.02
N TYR A 32 10.07 4.56 -1.72
CA TYR A 32 8.70 4.79 -1.30
C TYR A 32 7.73 4.14 -2.28
N THR A 33 6.51 3.85 -1.83
CA THR A 33 5.39 3.55 -2.74
C THR A 33 4.16 4.36 -2.34
N VAL A 34 3.33 4.67 -3.33
CA VAL A 34 2.08 5.41 -3.12
C VAL A 34 0.93 4.52 -2.66
N GLY A 35 1.19 3.27 -2.29
CA GLY A 35 0.18 2.36 -1.78
C GLY A 35 -0.52 1.56 -2.87
N ASP A 36 -1.79 1.24 -2.64
CA ASP A 36 -2.55 0.24 -3.38
C ASP A 36 -1.77 -1.07 -3.49
N LEU A 37 -1.46 -1.61 -2.31
CA LEU A 37 -0.67 -2.83 -2.18
C LEU A 37 -1.49 -4.09 -2.46
N VAL A 38 -2.80 -4.02 -2.17
CA VAL A 38 -3.75 -5.13 -2.25
C VAL A 38 -4.63 -5.07 -3.50
N ASP A 39 -5.41 -6.11 -3.72
CA ASP A 39 -6.41 -6.30 -4.78
C ASP A 39 -5.82 -6.55 -6.17
N ARG A 40 -6.65 -7.10 -7.05
CA ARG A 40 -6.35 -7.46 -8.43
C ARG A 40 -5.33 -8.59 -8.58
N GLY A 41 -4.09 -8.39 -8.17
CA GLY A 41 -3.05 -9.41 -8.19
C GLY A 41 -3.23 -10.45 -7.09
N LYS A 42 -2.56 -11.60 -7.25
CA LYS A 42 -2.78 -12.78 -6.39
C LYS A 42 -1.98 -12.76 -5.09
N TYR A 43 -0.99 -11.90 -4.96
CA TYR A 43 0.03 -11.99 -3.92
C TYR A 43 0.01 -10.78 -2.98
N SER A 44 -1.19 -10.37 -2.52
CA SER A 44 -1.33 -9.22 -1.62
C SER A 44 -0.61 -9.43 -0.29
N LEU A 45 -0.72 -10.62 0.30
CA LEU A 45 -0.05 -10.95 1.56
C LEU A 45 1.47 -10.85 1.40
N GLU A 46 2.02 -11.51 0.39
CA GLU A 46 3.47 -11.53 0.12
C GLU A 46 4.00 -10.13 -0.21
N THR A 47 3.20 -9.33 -0.90
CA THR A 47 3.53 -7.93 -1.21
C THR A 47 3.71 -7.11 0.06
N ILE A 48 2.75 -7.17 0.98
CA ILE A 48 2.84 -6.41 2.25
C ILE A 48 4.00 -6.93 3.11
N GLU A 49 4.19 -8.24 3.19
CA GLU A 49 5.33 -8.82 3.93
C GLU A 49 6.68 -8.37 3.35
N TYR A 50 6.77 -8.25 2.03
CA TYR A 50 7.98 -7.76 1.36
C TYR A 50 8.23 -6.27 1.66
N ILE A 51 7.20 -5.44 1.56
CA ILE A 51 7.24 -4.01 1.90
C ILE A 51 7.75 -3.83 3.33
N LYS A 52 7.19 -4.58 4.27
CA LYS A 52 7.60 -4.57 5.68
C LYS A 52 9.06 -5.00 5.86
N ARG A 53 9.45 -6.14 5.28
CA ARG A 53 10.79 -6.70 5.41
C ARG A 53 11.88 -5.80 4.82
N LYS A 54 11.59 -5.11 3.72
CA LYS A 54 12.51 -4.21 3.05
C LYS A 54 12.47 -2.77 3.56
N ASP A 55 11.61 -2.51 4.55
CA ASP A 55 11.39 -1.17 5.11
C ASP A 55 11.08 -0.12 4.02
N ILE A 56 10.28 -0.52 3.03
CA ILE A 56 9.78 0.40 2.01
C ILE A 56 8.68 1.25 2.64
N LYS A 57 8.84 2.56 2.63
CA LYS A 57 7.85 3.48 3.16
C LYS A 57 6.70 3.65 2.19
N PHE A 58 5.48 3.78 2.70
CA PHE A 58 4.32 3.94 1.84
C PHE A 58 3.24 4.84 2.45
N THR A 59 2.42 5.41 1.57
CA THR A 59 1.15 6.02 1.93
C THR A 59 0.04 5.04 1.54
N PRO A 60 -0.94 4.76 2.40
CA PRO A 60 -2.04 3.88 2.02
C PRO A 60 -2.80 4.40 0.81
N GLY A 61 -3.10 3.52 -0.14
CA GLY A 61 -4.01 3.80 -1.23
C GLY A 61 -5.47 3.57 -0.84
N ASN A 62 -6.40 3.90 -1.73
CA ASN A 62 -7.83 3.67 -1.49
C ASN A 62 -8.16 2.18 -1.36
N HIS A 63 -7.49 1.29 -2.10
CA HIS A 63 -7.67 -0.15 -1.96
C HIS A 63 -7.20 -0.66 -0.61
N ASP A 64 -6.08 -0.16 -0.11
CA ASP A 64 -5.57 -0.51 1.21
C ASP A 64 -6.56 -0.08 2.31
N LEU A 65 -7.13 1.11 2.21
CA LEU A 65 -8.13 1.60 3.16
C LEU A 65 -9.45 0.83 3.06
N MET A 66 -9.90 0.47 1.86
CA MET A 66 -11.08 -0.38 1.70
C MET A 66 -10.88 -1.76 2.34
N PHE A 67 -9.71 -2.34 2.19
CA PHE A 67 -9.32 -3.60 2.85
C PHE A 67 -9.41 -3.48 4.38
N THR A 68 -8.81 -2.45 4.97
CA THR A 68 -8.86 -2.26 6.43
C THR A 68 -10.30 -2.07 6.92
N HIS A 69 -11.08 -1.23 6.25
CA HIS A 69 -12.47 -0.96 6.62
C HIS A 69 -13.39 -2.17 6.50
N PHE A 70 -13.12 -3.07 5.56
CA PHE A 70 -13.92 -4.30 5.42
C PHE A 70 -13.90 -5.14 6.71
N PHE A 71 -12.75 -5.22 7.37
CA PHE A 71 -12.60 -5.99 8.61
C PHE A 71 -12.94 -5.18 9.86
N GLU A 72 -12.57 -3.90 9.92
CA GLU A 72 -12.76 -3.05 11.10
C GLU A 72 -14.16 -2.42 11.16
N SER A 73 -14.75 -2.09 10.02
CA SER A 73 -16.01 -1.37 9.92
C SER A 73 -16.85 -1.91 8.74
N PRO A 74 -17.33 -3.17 8.82
CA PRO A 74 -18.00 -3.85 7.70
C PRO A 74 -19.27 -3.16 7.21
N GLY A 75 -19.90 -2.31 8.03
CA GLY A 75 -21.04 -1.49 7.64
C GLY A 75 -20.71 -0.21 6.89
N SER A 76 -19.43 0.16 6.78
CA SER A 76 -19.01 1.40 6.14
C SER A 76 -19.20 1.39 4.62
N ILE A 77 -19.23 2.59 4.03
CA ILE A 77 -19.27 2.73 2.57
C ILE A 77 -18.01 2.16 1.91
N PHE A 78 -16.85 2.32 2.55
CA PHE A 78 -15.58 1.76 2.06
C PHE A 78 -15.61 0.24 2.00
N ALA A 79 -16.13 -0.42 3.05
CA ALA A 79 -16.27 -1.87 3.08
C ALA A 79 -17.18 -2.38 1.95
N ARG A 80 -18.30 -1.70 1.72
CA ARG A 80 -19.23 -2.06 0.63
C ARG A 80 -18.61 -1.81 -0.75
N THR A 81 -17.89 -0.72 -0.91
CA THR A 81 -17.21 -0.40 -2.16
C THR A 81 -16.16 -1.44 -2.50
N TRP A 82 -15.45 -1.97 -1.50
CA TRP A 82 -14.41 -2.97 -1.71
C TRP A 82 -14.91 -4.24 -2.38
N ILE A 83 -16.10 -4.68 -2.03
CA ILE A 83 -16.73 -5.88 -2.61
C ILE A 83 -16.86 -5.79 -4.14
N HIS A 84 -16.96 -4.56 -4.68
CA HIS A 84 -17.09 -4.30 -6.11
C HIS A 84 -15.76 -3.89 -6.80
N ASN A 85 -14.61 -4.04 -6.11
CA ASN A 85 -13.31 -3.55 -6.59
C ASN A 85 -12.20 -4.62 -6.55
N ASP A 86 -12.47 -5.78 -7.13
CA ASP A 86 -11.48 -6.87 -7.31
C ASP A 86 -10.81 -7.36 -6.01
N HIS A 87 -11.60 -7.44 -4.93
CA HIS A 87 -11.15 -7.87 -3.59
C HIS A 87 -10.90 -9.38 -3.47
N GLY A 88 -11.48 -10.18 -4.34
CA GLY A 88 -11.43 -11.65 -4.28
C GLY A 88 -10.02 -12.22 -4.16
N PRO A 89 -9.06 -11.81 -5.00
CA PRO A 89 -7.68 -12.28 -4.90
C PRO A 89 -7.02 -11.94 -3.55
N THR A 90 -7.39 -10.82 -2.93
CA THR A 90 -6.88 -10.44 -1.60
C THR A 90 -7.40 -11.39 -0.52
N LEU A 91 -8.71 -11.68 -0.50
CA LEU A 91 -9.27 -12.65 0.44
C LEU A 91 -8.63 -14.03 0.27
N ALA A 92 -8.43 -14.47 -0.96
CA ALA A 92 -7.76 -15.74 -1.25
C ALA A 92 -6.31 -15.76 -0.75
N ALA A 93 -5.59 -14.65 -0.84
CA ALA A 93 -4.20 -14.54 -0.40
C ALA A 93 -4.04 -14.76 1.11
N TYR A 94 -5.07 -14.44 1.91
CA TYR A 94 -5.03 -14.60 3.37
C TYR A 94 -5.73 -15.88 3.86
N GLU A 95 -6.25 -16.72 2.98
CA GLU A 95 -7.05 -17.91 3.34
C GLU A 95 -6.34 -18.83 4.34
N PHE A 96 -5.04 -19.04 4.15
CA PHE A 96 -4.24 -19.95 5.00
C PHE A 96 -3.50 -19.24 6.13
N GLU A 97 -3.52 -17.92 6.17
CA GLU A 97 -2.85 -17.10 7.19
C GLU A 97 -3.78 -15.97 7.68
N PRO A 98 -4.96 -16.31 8.22
CA PRO A 98 -5.95 -15.29 8.60
C PRO A 98 -5.48 -14.32 9.68
N ASP A 99 -4.56 -14.73 10.55
CA ASP A 99 -4.00 -13.86 11.59
C ASP A 99 -3.18 -12.70 11.00
N LYS A 100 -2.61 -12.89 9.81
CA LYS A 100 -1.87 -11.85 9.10
C LYS A 100 -2.73 -10.66 8.66
N VAL A 101 -4.03 -10.87 8.50
CA VAL A 101 -4.97 -9.78 8.17
C VAL A 101 -4.85 -8.64 9.18
N TRP A 102 -4.95 -8.96 10.46
CA TRP A 102 -4.92 -7.93 11.51
C TRP A 102 -3.55 -7.28 11.68
N GLU A 103 -2.48 -8.05 11.53
CA GLU A 103 -1.12 -7.52 11.52
C GLU A 103 -0.92 -6.51 10.38
N HIS A 104 -1.42 -6.83 9.18
CA HIS A 104 -1.29 -5.96 8.01
C HIS A 104 -2.22 -4.75 8.09
N ILE A 105 -3.42 -4.89 8.66
CA ILE A 105 -4.31 -3.76 8.94
C ILE A 105 -3.64 -2.77 9.89
N GLU A 106 -3.03 -3.24 10.96
CA GLU A 106 -2.30 -2.39 11.90
C GLU A 106 -1.13 -1.67 11.20
N LEU A 107 -0.38 -2.39 10.38
CA LEU A 107 0.70 -1.78 9.60
C LEU A 107 0.19 -0.65 8.69
N ILE A 108 -0.90 -0.89 7.95
CA ILE A 108 -1.50 0.10 7.04
C ILE A 108 -2.02 1.31 7.82
N ASN A 109 -2.74 1.08 8.91
CA ASN A 109 -3.33 2.15 9.73
C ASN A 109 -2.28 3.05 10.40
N ASN A 110 -1.08 2.54 10.63
CA ASN A 110 0.02 3.31 11.21
C ASN A 110 0.83 4.11 10.18
N GLN A 111 0.51 4.01 8.88
CA GLN A 111 1.22 4.77 7.87
C GLN A 111 0.62 6.17 7.69
N PRO A 112 1.46 7.19 7.41
CA PRO A 112 0.96 8.51 7.11
C PRO A 112 0.26 8.54 5.73
N LEU A 113 -0.75 9.39 5.60
CA LEU A 113 -1.44 9.59 4.32
C LEU A 113 -0.59 10.40 3.32
N MET A 114 0.49 10.98 3.79
CA MET A 114 1.44 11.70 2.94
C MET A 114 2.82 11.75 3.60
N TYR A 115 3.85 11.84 2.78
CA TYR A 115 5.19 12.22 3.19
C TYR A 115 5.50 13.61 2.66
N ASN A 116 5.88 14.51 3.56
CA ASN A 116 6.39 15.84 3.20
C ASN A 116 7.91 15.80 3.25
N LEU A 117 8.55 15.72 2.11
CA LEU A 117 9.99 15.73 1.97
C LEU A 117 10.47 17.11 1.48
N ASP A 118 11.76 17.39 1.61
CA ASP A 118 12.30 18.72 1.27
C ASP A 118 11.97 19.16 -0.15
N ASP A 119 11.99 18.23 -1.10
CA ASP A 119 11.82 18.54 -2.52
C ASP A 119 10.48 18.05 -3.11
N CYS A 120 9.69 17.29 -2.36
CA CYS A 120 8.44 16.74 -2.89
C CYS A 120 7.47 16.26 -1.82
N PHE A 121 6.20 16.15 -2.24
CA PHE A 121 5.16 15.44 -1.48
C PHE A 121 4.90 14.08 -2.10
N ILE A 122 4.76 13.05 -1.27
CA ILE A 122 4.32 11.72 -1.70
C ILE A 122 2.95 11.46 -1.09
N THR A 123 1.96 11.25 -1.94
CA THR A 123 0.60 10.89 -1.55
C THR A 123 -0.02 10.01 -2.62
N HIS A 124 -0.96 9.15 -2.24
CA HIS A 124 -1.64 8.27 -3.19
C HIS A 124 -2.58 9.05 -4.11
N ALA A 125 -3.38 9.92 -3.53
CA ALA A 125 -4.37 10.71 -4.26
C ALA A 125 -3.97 12.18 -4.34
N GLY A 126 -4.66 12.94 -5.21
CA GLY A 126 -4.46 14.37 -5.34
C GLY A 126 -4.71 15.12 -4.04
N PHE A 127 -4.08 16.26 -3.92
CA PHE A 127 -4.16 17.14 -2.76
C PHE A 127 -5.15 18.27 -3.04
N SER A 128 -6.21 18.36 -2.25
CA SER A 128 -7.18 19.45 -2.44
C SER A 128 -6.66 20.77 -1.88
N THR A 129 -7.05 21.88 -2.51
CA THR A 129 -6.70 23.23 -2.04
C THR A 129 -7.21 23.53 -0.62
N TYR A 130 -8.23 22.80 -0.17
CA TYR A 130 -8.73 22.90 1.21
C TYR A 130 -7.66 22.47 2.21
N TYR A 131 -6.99 21.34 1.95
CA TYR A 131 -5.95 20.82 2.82
C TYR A 131 -4.61 21.54 2.66
N SER A 132 -4.34 22.16 1.50
CA SER A 132 -3.09 22.88 1.28
C SER A 132 -2.88 24.06 2.25
N LYS A 133 -3.98 24.56 2.84
CA LYS A 133 -3.92 25.63 3.84
C LYS A 133 -3.56 25.16 5.25
N MET A 134 -3.45 23.83 5.46
CA MET A 134 -3.13 23.22 6.76
C MET A 134 -1.64 22.89 6.90
N PHE A 135 -0.86 23.12 5.84
CA PHE A 135 0.57 22.79 5.82
C PHE A 135 1.45 23.98 5.45
#